data_b905ac5a1d38b5f1cdaadf2a428d78ab
#
_entry.id   b905ac5a1d38b5f1cdaadf2a428d78ab
#
_cell.length_a   1.000
_cell.length_b   1.000
_cell.length_c   1.000
_cell.angle_alpha   90.00
_cell.angle_beta   90.00
_cell.angle_gamma   90.00
#
_symmetry.space_group_name_H-M   'P 1'
#
loop_
_entity.id
_entity.type
_entity.pdbx_description
1 polymer ?
#
loop_
_entity_poly.entity_id
_entity_poly.type
_entity_poly.pdbx_seq_one_letter_code
_entity_poly.pdbx_strand_id
1 'polypeptide(L)'
;MKHSFLDFAKLVSDYQKSNKILHQNFSNIIVVGAGGSTQGSKAITSFLCEKRVIYFDHLDSFLIDETINKIEIKNTCFMFISKSGETSEILTIFEYLKRKLEKKIVIKDNFIVLTEIKSSTLGNLALQNMIKTIEYNKDIGGRFSIFSNVSLLPGFYYQRNFVENFLNGGKKALDKINDAQSEAKKEFTNLKNDRNIFAFLTYGYELTELALWKKQLYSESLGKNKKGIVPIWSEMPKDQHSMLQLYLDGPDNIYFEILGIDYEEINMINMTLTNHMNATFQSITEKDFPCKMSIFKKNNIENFGYYCGFEMIKVVFLGELMGVNPFDQPAVDNQKKYLN
;
A
#
# COMPACT_ATOMS: atom_id res chain seq x y z
N MET A 1 19.68 -12.29 -0.72
CA MET A 1 19.09 -11.04 -0.22
C MET A 1 18.45 -11.32 1.14
N LYS A 2 19.00 -10.77 2.22
CA LYS A 2 18.46 -10.96 3.59
C LYS A 2 17.88 -9.62 4.05
N HIS A 3 16.62 -9.36 3.74
CA HIS A 3 15.91 -8.17 4.23
C HIS A 3 14.77 -8.60 5.14
N SER A 4 14.55 -7.88 6.23
CA SER A 4 13.53 -8.20 7.25
C SER A 4 12.11 -8.24 6.67
N PHE A 5 11.81 -7.47 5.62
CA PHE A 5 10.51 -7.47 4.92
C PHE A 5 10.29 -8.70 4.00
N LEU A 6 11.30 -9.56 3.83
CA LEU A 6 11.26 -10.84 3.11
C LEU A 6 11.54 -12.05 4.01
N ASP A 7 11.65 -11.85 5.31
CA ASP A 7 11.75 -12.94 6.30
C ASP A 7 10.35 -13.45 6.63
N PHE A 8 9.79 -14.25 5.72
CA PHE A 8 8.42 -14.75 5.85
C PHE A 8 8.17 -15.60 7.09
N ALA A 9 9.19 -16.26 7.64
CA ALA A 9 9.07 -17.01 8.90
C ALA A 9 8.79 -16.05 10.07
N LYS A 10 9.56 -14.95 10.15
CA LYS A 10 9.36 -13.91 11.16
C LYS A 10 8.05 -13.16 10.94
N LEU A 11 7.70 -12.81 9.70
CA LEU A 11 6.46 -12.11 9.36
C LEU A 11 5.22 -12.90 9.78
N VAL A 12 5.18 -14.21 9.54
CA VAL A 12 4.12 -15.11 10.02
C VAL A 12 4.05 -15.11 11.54
N SER A 13 5.19 -15.25 12.23
CA SER A 13 5.24 -15.25 13.70
C SER A 13 4.76 -13.93 14.29
N ASP A 14 5.19 -12.80 13.73
CA ASP A 14 4.80 -11.46 14.19
C ASP A 14 3.30 -11.23 13.97
N TYR A 15 2.75 -11.65 12.82
CA TYR A 15 1.32 -11.60 12.56
C TYR A 15 0.52 -12.45 13.55
N GLN A 16 0.92 -13.70 13.78
CA GLN A 16 0.21 -14.61 14.69
C GLN A 16 0.18 -14.09 16.13
N LYS A 17 1.30 -13.53 16.63
CA LYS A 17 1.37 -12.89 17.94
C LYS A 17 0.44 -11.68 18.02
N SER A 18 0.47 -10.82 17.01
CA SER A 18 -0.31 -9.60 16.95
C SER A 18 -1.80 -9.89 16.82
N ASN A 19 -2.18 -10.87 16.01
CA ASN A 19 -3.57 -11.26 15.80
C ASN A 19 -4.25 -11.80 17.09
N LYS A 20 -3.48 -12.40 18.02
CA LYS A 20 -3.98 -12.81 19.32
C LYS A 20 -4.44 -11.65 20.22
N ILE A 21 -3.98 -10.43 19.94
CA ILE A 21 -4.38 -9.22 20.67
C ILE A 21 -5.74 -8.72 20.18
N LEU A 22 -6.12 -9.04 18.95
CA LEU A 22 -7.36 -8.65 18.27
C LEU A 22 -8.45 -9.72 18.48
N HIS A 23 -8.86 -9.97 19.74
CA HIS A 23 -9.81 -11.05 20.06
C HIS A 23 -11.28 -10.70 19.79
N GLN A 24 -11.65 -9.42 19.71
CA GLN A 24 -13.02 -8.97 19.51
C GLN A 24 -13.39 -9.01 18.03
N ASN A 25 -14.65 -9.33 17.74
CA ASN A 25 -15.21 -9.22 16.40
C ASN A 25 -15.90 -7.87 16.26
N PHE A 26 -15.17 -6.89 15.70
CA PHE A 26 -15.73 -5.58 15.41
C PHE A 26 -16.46 -5.57 14.05
N SER A 27 -17.56 -4.80 13.97
CA SER A 27 -18.28 -4.59 12.70
C SER A 27 -17.48 -3.75 11.72
N ASN A 28 -16.69 -2.80 12.22
CA ASN A 28 -15.83 -1.93 11.42
C ASN A 28 -14.44 -1.80 12.05
N ILE A 29 -13.44 -1.63 11.20
CA ILE A 29 -12.09 -1.22 11.59
C ILE A 29 -11.82 0.14 10.98
N ILE A 30 -11.45 1.12 11.80
CA ILE A 30 -10.90 2.40 11.35
C ILE A 30 -9.39 2.36 11.55
N VAL A 31 -8.65 2.47 10.47
CA VAL A 31 -7.19 2.56 10.48
C VAL A 31 -6.79 4.02 10.40
N VAL A 32 -6.13 4.52 11.43
CA VAL A 32 -5.55 5.87 11.48
C VAL A 32 -4.05 5.75 11.24
N GLY A 33 -3.58 6.24 10.11
CA GLY A 33 -2.18 6.08 9.71
C GLY A 33 -1.84 6.97 8.53
N ALA A 34 -0.57 7.07 8.18
CA ALA A 34 -0.10 7.83 7.02
C ALA A 34 0.89 7.01 6.18
N GLY A 35 0.84 7.17 4.87
CA GLY A 35 1.76 6.56 3.92
C GLY A 35 1.85 5.04 4.09
N GLY A 36 3.05 4.51 4.35
CA GLY A 36 3.27 3.07 4.50
C GLY A 36 2.56 2.40 5.69
N SER A 37 2.01 3.18 6.62
CA SER A 37 1.20 2.64 7.73
C SER A 37 -0.21 2.22 7.27
N THR A 38 -0.67 2.71 6.13
CA THR A 38 -2.01 2.41 5.59
C THR A 38 -1.96 1.80 4.19
N GLN A 39 -1.03 2.24 3.34
CA GLN A 39 -1.08 1.94 1.90
C GLN A 39 -1.03 0.45 1.58
N GLY A 40 -0.25 -0.35 2.32
CA GLY A 40 -0.21 -1.80 2.12
C GLY A 40 -1.54 -2.48 2.46
N SER A 41 -2.18 -2.10 3.57
CA SER A 41 -3.50 -2.63 3.93
C SER A 41 -4.62 -2.14 2.99
N LYS A 42 -4.55 -0.89 2.50
CA LYS A 42 -5.47 -0.37 1.47
C LYS A 42 -5.40 -1.20 0.19
N ALA A 43 -4.18 -1.54 -0.27
CA ALA A 43 -3.99 -2.41 -1.43
C ALA A 43 -4.65 -3.80 -1.23
N ILE A 44 -4.50 -4.39 -0.05
CA ILE A 44 -5.11 -5.68 0.29
C ILE A 44 -6.64 -5.57 0.33
N THR A 45 -7.18 -4.59 1.08
CA THR A 45 -8.64 -4.44 1.23
C THR A 45 -9.33 -4.06 -0.06
N SER A 46 -8.69 -3.24 -0.90
CA SER A 46 -9.20 -2.90 -2.24
C SER A 46 -9.29 -4.14 -3.13
N PHE A 47 -8.21 -4.94 -3.20
CA PHE A 47 -8.19 -6.18 -3.98
C PHE A 47 -9.25 -7.19 -3.53
N LEU A 48 -9.51 -7.26 -2.21
CA LEU A 48 -10.53 -8.13 -1.62
C LEU A 48 -11.94 -7.50 -1.61
N CYS A 49 -12.12 -6.29 -2.13
CA CYS A 49 -13.36 -5.52 -2.06
C CYS A 49 -13.92 -5.38 -0.63
N GLU A 50 -13.05 -5.31 0.38
CA GLU A 50 -13.43 -5.23 1.79
C GLU A 50 -13.68 -3.78 2.22
N LYS A 51 -14.95 -3.42 2.46
CA LYS A 51 -15.39 -2.05 2.74
C LYS A 51 -15.55 -1.74 4.24
N ARG A 52 -15.46 -2.76 5.10
CA ARG A 52 -15.59 -2.59 6.56
C ARG A 52 -14.31 -2.06 7.21
N VAL A 53 -13.20 -2.05 6.47
CA VAL A 53 -11.95 -1.39 6.86
C VAL A 53 -11.93 -0.01 6.23
N ILE A 54 -11.96 1.02 7.07
CA ILE A 54 -12.04 2.44 6.68
C ILE A 54 -10.72 3.11 7.08
N TYR A 55 -10.24 4.03 6.29
CA TYR A 55 -8.95 4.66 6.51
C TYR A 55 -9.08 6.15 6.77
N PHE A 56 -8.48 6.62 7.88
CA PHE A 56 -8.26 8.03 8.18
C PHE A 56 -6.77 8.34 7.99
N ASP A 57 -6.40 8.61 6.75
CA ASP A 57 -5.05 8.97 6.31
C ASP A 57 -4.98 10.42 5.79
N HIS A 58 -5.95 11.23 6.19
CA HIS A 58 -6.10 12.63 5.85
C HIS A 58 -6.53 13.45 7.07
N LEU A 59 -6.19 14.76 7.08
CA LEU A 59 -6.60 15.70 8.11
C LEU A 59 -7.85 16.48 7.63
N ASP A 60 -8.99 15.79 7.54
CA ASP A 60 -10.28 16.38 7.18
C ASP A 60 -11.32 15.99 8.23
N SER A 61 -11.63 16.94 9.13
CA SER A 61 -12.56 16.70 10.23
C SER A 61 -13.99 16.45 9.75
N PHE A 62 -14.40 17.04 8.61
CA PHE A 62 -15.73 16.82 8.06
C PHE A 62 -15.90 15.36 7.60
N LEU A 63 -14.94 14.82 6.83
CA LEU A 63 -14.99 13.43 6.38
C LEU A 63 -14.90 12.43 7.54
N ILE A 64 -14.07 12.72 8.56
CA ILE A 64 -13.97 11.91 9.77
C ILE A 64 -15.33 11.88 10.48
N ASP A 65 -15.98 13.03 10.67
CA ASP A 65 -17.26 13.15 11.35
C ASP A 65 -18.40 12.48 10.61
N GLU A 66 -18.47 12.68 9.28
CA GLU A 66 -19.43 12.02 8.41
C GLU A 66 -19.31 10.49 8.49
N THR A 67 -18.09 9.99 8.50
CA THR A 67 -17.83 8.55 8.61
C THR A 67 -18.29 8.01 9.97
N ILE A 68 -17.91 8.68 11.07
CA ILE A 68 -18.27 8.28 12.43
C ILE A 68 -19.79 8.28 12.65
N ASN A 69 -20.50 9.22 12.03
CA ASN A 69 -21.96 9.31 12.14
C ASN A 69 -22.69 8.18 11.40
N LYS A 70 -22.04 7.50 10.46
CA LYS A 70 -22.63 6.44 9.61
C LYS A 70 -22.34 5.01 10.11
N ILE A 71 -21.49 4.83 11.13
CA ILE A 71 -21.07 3.52 11.61
C ILE A 71 -21.50 3.27 13.07
N GLU A 72 -21.57 2.02 13.46
CA GLU A 72 -21.80 1.61 14.84
C GLU A 72 -20.51 1.73 15.68
N ILE A 73 -20.30 2.90 16.31
CA ILE A 73 -19.07 3.24 17.03
C ILE A 73 -18.73 2.23 18.13
N LYS A 74 -19.74 1.73 18.88
CA LYS A 74 -19.53 0.79 20.00
C LYS A 74 -18.92 -0.52 19.53
N ASN A 75 -19.17 -0.90 18.28
CA ASN A 75 -18.68 -2.12 17.65
C ASN A 75 -17.61 -1.81 16.58
N THR A 76 -16.85 -0.73 16.78
CA THR A 76 -15.77 -0.30 15.88
C THR A 76 -14.43 -0.30 16.60
N CYS A 77 -13.40 -0.86 15.96
CA CYS A 77 -12.01 -0.75 16.40
C CYS A 77 -11.35 0.44 15.72
N PHE A 78 -10.65 1.27 16.49
CA PHE A 78 -9.80 2.37 16.00
C PHE A 78 -8.34 1.97 16.16
N MET A 79 -7.67 1.70 15.03
CA MET A 79 -6.30 1.20 15.00
C MET A 79 -5.35 2.32 14.56
N PHE A 80 -4.56 2.85 15.51
CA PHE A 80 -3.60 3.92 15.29
C PHE A 80 -2.23 3.34 14.96
N ILE A 81 -1.71 3.64 13.78
CA ILE A 81 -0.47 3.06 13.27
C ILE A 81 0.56 4.17 12.98
N SER A 82 1.60 4.24 13.77
CA SER A 82 2.75 5.13 13.55
C SER A 82 4.04 4.44 13.96
N LYS A 83 4.98 4.27 13.04
CA LYS A 83 6.28 3.64 13.33
C LYS A 83 7.02 4.38 14.43
N SER A 84 7.27 5.67 14.26
CA SER A 84 7.96 6.50 15.26
C SER A 84 7.11 6.80 16.50
N GLY A 85 5.78 6.76 16.35
CA GLY A 85 4.84 7.23 17.37
C GLY A 85 4.81 8.75 17.56
N GLU A 86 5.46 9.51 16.64
CA GLU A 86 5.59 10.98 16.68
C GLU A 86 4.94 11.66 15.46
N THR A 87 4.19 10.92 14.65
CA THR A 87 3.53 11.46 13.46
C THR A 87 2.41 12.41 13.88
N SER A 88 2.54 13.70 13.56
CA SER A 88 1.63 14.77 14.02
C SER A 88 0.18 14.52 13.62
N GLU A 89 -0.07 14.06 12.40
CA GLU A 89 -1.40 13.75 11.89
C GLU A 89 -2.08 12.66 12.73
N ILE A 90 -1.34 11.61 13.08
CA ILE A 90 -1.87 10.48 13.85
C ILE A 90 -2.17 10.90 15.29
N LEU A 91 -1.29 11.69 15.91
CA LEU A 91 -1.48 12.23 17.25
C LEU A 91 -2.69 13.17 17.31
N THR A 92 -2.84 14.02 16.29
CA THR A 92 -3.98 14.94 16.19
C THR A 92 -5.30 14.19 16.06
N ILE A 93 -5.37 13.20 15.17
CA ILE A 93 -6.58 12.37 14.98
C ILE A 93 -6.87 11.55 16.24
N PHE A 94 -5.83 11.01 16.92
CA PHE A 94 -5.99 10.29 18.19
C PHE A 94 -6.68 11.14 19.24
N GLU A 95 -6.18 12.33 19.51
CA GLU A 95 -6.76 13.25 20.52
C GLU A 95 -8.17 13.73 20.12
N TYR A 96 -8.37 14.00 18.83
CA TYR A 96 -9.68 14.36 18.30
C TYR A 96 -10.73 13.25 18.54
N LEU A 97 -10.40 12.03 18.15
CA LEU A 97 -11.31 10.88 18.31
C LEU A 97 -11.53 10.53 19.78
N LYS A 98 -10.48 10.57 20.59
CA LYS A 98 -10.59 10.31 22.03
C LYS A 98 -11.60 11.26 22.67
N ARG A 99 -11.44 12.59 22.50
CA ARG A 99 -12.36 13.60 23.07
C ARG A 99 -13.79 13.44 22.59
N LYS A 100 -13.96 13.07 21.30
CA LYS A 100 -15.28 12.91 20.69
C LYS A 100 -16.00 11.64 21.15
N LEU A 101 -15.24 10.60 21.48
CA LEU A 101 -15.78 9.24 21.70
C LEU A 101 -15.75 8.79 23.16
N GLU A 102 -14.95 9.39 24.05
CA GLU A 102 -14.76 8.95 25.44
C GLU A 102 -16.06 8.83 26.26
N LYS A 103 -17.11 9.58 25.89
CA LYS A 103 -18.45 9.46 26.51
C LYS A 103 -19.35 8.43 25.84
N LYS A 104 -18.95 7.85 24.74
CA LYS A 104 -19.75 6.93 23.90
C LYS A 104 -19.24 5.49 23.92
N ILE A 105 -17.93 5.30 24.10
CA ILE A 105 -17.24 4.00 24.11
C ILE A 105 -16.19 3.93 25.22
N VAL A 106 -15.73 2.73 25.51
CA VAL A 106 -14.59 2.49 26.41
C VAL A 106 -13.30 2.51 25.58
N ILE A 107 -12.54 3.61 25.68
CA ILE A 107 -11.37 3.86 24.83
C ILE A 107 -10.40 2.67 24.81
N LYS A 108 -10.05 2.09 25.97
CA LYS A 108 -9.12 0.95 26.06
C LYS A 108 -9.57 -0.32 25.34
N ASP A 109 -10.89 -0.47 25.10
CA ASP A 109 -11.46 -1.67 24.48
C ASP A 109 -11.63 -1.49 22.96
N ASN A 110 -11.81 -0.25 22.51
CA ASN A 110 -12.03 0.08 21.10
C ASN A 110 -10.80 0.64 20.38
N PHE A 111 -9.79 1.14 21.13
CA PHE A 111 -8.57 1.67 20.54
C PHE A 111 -7.45 0.63 20.59
N ILE A 112 -6.61 0.61 19.56
CA ILE A 112 -5.39 -0.21 19.47
C ILE A 112 -4.30 0.65 18.86
N VAL A 113 -3.08 0.53 19.39
CA VAL A 113 -1.90 1.27 18.90
C VAL A 113 -0.87 0.30 18.33
N LEU A 114 -0.36 0.59 17.13
CA LEU A 114 0.80 -0.06 16.54
C LEU A 114 1.95 0.95 16.46
N THR A 115 3.01 0.73 17.22
CA THR A 115 4.21 1.58 17.24
C THR A 115 5.47 0.79 17.56
N GLU A 116 6.61 1.26 17.08
CA GLU A 116 7.93 0.69 17.40
C GLU A 116 8.37 1.05 18.80
N ILE A 117 8.17 2.31 19.17
CA ILE A 117 8.72 2.91 20.38
C ILE A 117 7.63 3.08 21.43
N LYS A 118 7.64 2.22 22.45
CA LYS A 118 6.65 2.29 23.54
C LYS A 118 6.73 3.58 24.36
N SER A 119 7.90 4.24 24.42
CA SER A 119 8.11 5.52 25.09
C SER A 119 7.87 6.74 24.20
N SER A 120 7.43 6.55 22.96
CA SER A 120 6.99 7.63 22.08
C SER A 120 5.73 8.30 22.58
N THR A 121 5.38 9.46 22.02
CA THR A 121 4.15 10.20 22.37
C THR A 121 2.92 9.28 22.21
N LEU A 122 2.76 8.60 21.08
CA LEU A 122 1.65 7.67 20.84
C LEU A 122 1.69 6.47 21.82
N GLY A 123 2.88 5.92 22.11
CA GLY A 123 3.06 4.85 23.08
C GLY A 123 2.68 5.27 24.51
N ASN A 124 3.07 6.48 24.92
CA ASN A 124 2.69 7.06 26.22
C ASN A 124 1.18 7.31 26.31
N LEU A 125 0.56 7.81 25.25
CA LEU A 125 -0.91 7.97 25.19
C LEU A 125 -1.61 6.60 25.31
N ALA A 126 -1.08 5.57 24.68
CA ALA A 126 -1.62 4.20 24.82
C ALA A 126 -1.51 3.71 26.26
N LEU A 127 -0.37 3.88 26.92
CA LEU A 127 -0.14 3.48 28.31
C LEU A 127 -1.07 4.21 29.27
N GLN A 128 -1.16 5.54 29.17
CA GLN A 128 -2.01 6.39 30.02
C GLN A 128 -3.50 6.03 29.94
N ASN A 129 -3.95 5.58 28.77
CA ASN A 129 -5.34 5.19 28.52
C ASN A 129 -5.57 3.68 28.59
N MET A 130 -4.58 2.88 29.04
CA MET A 130 -4.62 1.40 29.13
C MET A 130 -4.97 0.73 27.79
N ILE A 131 -4.58 1.34 26.67
CA ILE A 131 -4.83 0.85 25.31
C ILE A 131 -3.83 -0.26 24.98
N LYS A 132 -4.32 -1.32 24.35
CA LYS A 132 -3.48 -2.43 23.86
C LYS A 132 -2.51 -1.93 22.80
N THR A 133 -1.21 -2.27 22.95
CA THR A 133 -0.17 -1.91 22.01
C THR A 133 0.38 -3.13 21.31
N ILE A 134 0.52 -3.05 19.99
CA ILE A 134 1.14 -4.05 19.12
C ILE A 134 2.47 -3.49 18.63
N GLU A 135 3.51 -4.31 18.64
CA GLU A 135 4.84 -3.91 18.21
C GLU A 135 4.90 -3.75 16.67
N TYR A 136 5.38 -2.59 16.24
CA TYR A 136 5.75 -2.34 14.85
C TYR A 136 7.21 -2.79 14.64
N ASN A 137 7.48 -3.67 13.69
CA ASN A 137 8.84 -4.15 13.45
C ASN A 137 9.75 -3.01 12.95
N LYS A 138 10.73 -2.61 13.77
CA LYS A 138 11.64 -1.49 13.49
C LYS A 138 12.45 -1.63 12.20
N ASP A 139 12.78 -2.87 11.82
CA ASP A 139 13.64 -3.19 10.68
C ASP A 139 12.90 -3.14 9.33
N ILE A 140 11.57 -2.85 9.35
CA ILE A 140 10.75 -2.75 8.16
C ILE A 140 10.33 -1.30 7.93
N GLY A 141 10.75 -0.72 6.80
CA GLY A 141 10.31 0.59 6.35
C GLY A 141 8.83 0.58 5.91
N GLY A 142 8.12 1.71 6.06
CA GLY A 142 6.68 1.79 5.79
C GLY A 142 6.29 1.27 4.41
N ARG A 143 6.96 1.71 3.33
CA ARG A 143 6.69 1.25 1.96
C ARG A 143 6.94 -0.23 1.70
N PHE A 144 7.71 -0.90 2.58
CA PHE A 144 7.99 -2.34 2.53
C PHE A 144 7.14 -3.15 3.52
N SER A 145 6.14 -2.54 4.18
CA SER A 145 5.38 -3.16 5.28
C SER A 145 4.21 -4.03 4.84
N ILE A 146 3.98 -4.22 3.54
CA ILE A 146 2.77 -4.91 3.03
C ILE A 146 2.62 -6.35 3.56
N PHE A 147 3.74 -7.05 3.83
CA PHE A 147 3.74 -8.39 4.42
C PHE A 147 3.89 -8.39 5.95
N SER A 148 3.98 -7.22 6.60
CA SER A 148 4.10 -7.14 8.05
C SER A 148 2.73 -7.06 8.74
N ASN A 149 2.72 -7.23 10.05
CA ASN A 149 1.51 -7.09 10.87
C ASN A 149 0.79 -5.74 10.67
N VAL A 150 1.53 -4.68 10.31
CA VAL A 150 1.01 -3.35 10.00
C VAL A 150 -0.07 -3.38 8.91
N SER A 151 0.19 -4.14 7.84
CA SER A 151 -0.77 -4.27 6.73
C SER A 151 -1.66 -5.51 6.84
N LEU A 152 -1.13 -6.62 7.40
CA LEU A 152 -1.88 -7.87 7.49
C LEU A 152 -3.02 -7.81 8.49
N LEU A 153 -2.85 -7.11 9.65
CA LEU A 153 -3.88 -7.04 10.68
C LEU A 153 -5.15 -6.35 10.17
N PRO A 154 -5.10 -5.11 9.67
CA PRO A 154 -6.28 -4.47 9.11
C PRO A 154 -6.68 -5.08 7.76
N GLY A 155 -5.72 -5.41 6.88
CA GLY A 155 -5.98 -5.89 5.53
C GLY A 155 -6.75 -7.19 5.46
N PHE A 156 -6.51 -8.09 6.40
CA PHE A 156 -7.16 -9.41 6.47
C PHE A 156 -8.05 -9.59 7.69
N TYR A 157 -8.42 -8.54 8.38
CA TYR A 157 -9.20 -8.65 9.61
C TYR A 157 -10.46 -9.53 9.46
N TYR A 158 -11.20 -9.34 8.38
CA TYR A 158 -12.42 -10.10 8.07
C TYR A 158 -12.20 -11.35 7.21
N GLN A 159 -10.97 -11.56 6.70
CA GLN A 159 -10.64 -12.63 5.76
C GLN A 159 -9.31 -13.29 6.15
N ARG A 160 -9.16 -13.62 7.44
CA ARG A 160 -7.91 -14.14 8.04
C ARG A 160 -7.40 -15.43 7.40
N ASN A 161 -8.28 -16.23 6.81
CA ASN A 161 -7.95 -17.45 6.08
C ASN A 161 -7.11 -17.20 4.81
N PHE A 162 -7.10 -15.97 4.29
CA PHE A 162 -6.30 -15.62 3.11
C PHE A 162 -4.87 -15.18 3.41
N VAL A 163 -4.54 -14.91 4.68
CA VAL A 163 -3.20 -14.42 5.07
C VAL A 163 -2.10 -15.38 4.64
N GLU A 164 -2.28 -16.68 4.86
CA GLU A 164 -1.29 -17.68 4.51
C GLU A 164 -1.04 -17.72 3.00
N ASN A 165 -2.10 -17.70 2.18
CA ASN A 165 -1.97 -17.67 0.72
C ASN A 165 -1.26 -16.41 0.24
N PHE A 166 -1.56 -15.25 0.82
CA PHE A 166 -0.90 -13.99 0.50
C PHE A 166 0.61 -14.05 0.81
N LEU A 167 0.96 -14.53 2.00
CA LEU A 167 2.36 -14.69 2.41
C LEU A 167 3.10 -15.74 1.57
N ASN A 168 2.43 -16.84 1.20
CA ASN A 168 2.99 -17.85 0.29
C ASN A 168 3.27 -17.27 -1.09
N GLY A 169 2.39 -16.41 -1.61
CA GLY A 169 2.64 -15.66 -2.84
C GLY A 169 3.91 -14.83 -2.74
N GLY A 170 4.03 -14.00 -1.70
CA GLY A 170 5.24 -13.21 -1.45
C GLY A 170 6.51 -14.06 -1.33
N LYS A 171 6.42 -15.22 -0.66
CA LYS A 171 7.54 -16.16 -0.55
C LYS A 171 7.95 -16.73 -1.91
N LYS A 172 7.00 -17.08 -2.78
CA LYS A 172 7.28 -17.56 -4.14
C LYS A 172 8.03 -16.53 -5.00
N ALA A 173 7.88 -15.24 -4.71
CA ALA A 173 8.65 -14.21 -5.39
C ALA A 173 10.16 -14.32 -5.12
N LEU A 174 10.58 -14.90 -3.99
CA LEU A 174 11.99 -15.16 -3.70
C LEU A 174 12.60 -16.20 -4.65
N ASP A 175 11.82 -17.15 -5.14
CA ASP A 175 12.27 -18.16 -6.12
C ASP A 175 12.49 -17.53 -7.50
N LYS A 176 12.04 -16.28 -7.69
CA LYS A 176 12.09 -15.50 -8.93
C LYS A 176 13.00 -14.26 -8.85
N ILE A 177 13.98 -14.28 -7.93
CA ILE A 177 14.94 -13.16 -7.75
C ILE A 177 15.66 -12.81 -9.05
N ASN A 178 16.08 -13.79 -9.84
CA ASN A 178 16.77 -13.56 -11.12
C ASN A 178 15.85 -12.89 -12.15
N ASP A 179 14.57 -13.27 -12.17
CA ASP A 179 13.58 -12.64 -13.05
C ASP A 179 13.35 -11.19 -12.62
N ALA A 180 13.22 -10.91 -11.31
CA ALA A 180 13.08 -9.56 -10.78
C ALA A 180 14.32 -8.69 -11.08
N GLN A 181 15.53 -9.27 -11.01
CA GLN A 181 16.77 -8.58 -11.39
C GLN A 181 16.82 -8.27 -12.90
N SER A 182 16.33 -9.19 -13.73
CA SER A 182 16.23 -8.98 -15.18
C SER A 182 15.25 -7.85 -15.50
N GLU A 183 14.08 -7.81 -14.86
CA GLU A 183 13.10 -6.74 -15.02
C GLU A 183 13.64 -5.39 -14.54
N ALA A 184 14.37 -5.36 -13.42
CA ALA A 184 15.03 -4.15 -12.94
C ALA A 184 16.04 -3.60 -13.98
N LYS A 185 16.80 -4.47 -14.67
CA LYS A 185 17.70 -4.07 -15.74
C LYS A 185 16.97 -3.48 -16.95
N LYS A 186 15.82 -4.02 -17.33
CA LYS A 186 14.97 -3.47 -18.39
C LYS A 186 14.46 -2.07 -18.04
N GLU A 187 13.94 -1.90 -16.81
CA GLU A 187 13.48 -0.58 -16.34
C GLU A 187 14.66 0.42 -16.25
N PHE A 188 15.83 -0.03 -15.83
CA PHE A 188 17.03 0.81 -15.83
C PHE A 188 17.46 1.21 -17.25
N THR A 189 17.23 0.37 -18.25
CA THR A 189 17.47 0.69 -19.67
C THR A 189 16.50 1.77 -20.14
N ASN A 190 15.22 1.71 -19.74
CA ASN A 190 14.26 2.78 -20.03
C ASN A 190 14.76 4.13 -19.45
N LEU A 191 15.23 4.13 -18.21
CA LEU A 191 15.76 5.33 -17.57
C LEU A 191 17.01 5.88 -18.30
N LYS A 192 17.89 5.01 -18.81
CA LYS A 192 19.06 5.41 -19.62
C LYS A 192 18.67 6.00 -20.98
N ASN A 193 17.51 5.66 -21.49
CA ASN A 193 16.93 6.19 -22.72
C ASN A 193 15.98 7.38 -22.43
N ASP A 194 16.23 8.10 -21.34
CA ASP A 194 15.47 9.28 -20.89
C ASP A 194 14.00 9.05 -20.60
N ARG A 195 13.54 7.78 -20.50
CA ARG A 195 12.19 7.43 -20.08
C ARG A 195 12.13 7.33 -18.56
N ASN A 196 11.85 8.44 -17.92
CA ASN A 196 11.84 8.58 -16.46
C ASN A 196 10.44 8.70 -15.84
N ILE A 197 9.37 8.57 -16.64
CA ILE A 197 7.98 8.51 -16.18
C ILE A 197 7.49 7.08 -16.33
N PHE A 198 6.99 6.50 -15.24
CA PHE A 198 6.39 5.17 -15.21
C PHE A 198 4.89 5.27 -14.95
N ALA A 199 4.07 5.01 -15.96
CA ALA A 199 2.62 5.09 -15.86
C ALA A 199 2.00 3.72 -15.52
N PHE A 200 1.21 3.69 -14.44
CA PHE A 200 0.39 2.54 -14.04
C PHE A 200 -1.05 2.76 -14.50
N LEU A 201 -1.54 1.94 -15.40
CA LEU A 201 -2.89 2.02 -15.96
C LEU A 201 -3.74 0.91 -15.39
N THR A 202 -4.67 1.22 -14.48
CA THR A 202 -5.49 0.21 -13.78
C THR A 202 -6.81 -0.04 -14.49
N TYR A 203 -7.03 -1.27 -14.94
CA TYR A 203 -8.30 -1.79 -15.45
C TYR A 203 -8.93 -2.72 -14.40
N GLY A 204 -9.71 -2.14 -13.52
CA GLY A 204 -10.31 -2.75 -12.34
C GLY A 204 -10.12 -1.85 -11.13
N TYR A 205 -11.22 -1.42 -10.53
CA TYR A 205 -11.22 -0.54 -9.36
C TYR A 205 -10.42 -1.13 -8.19
N GLU A 206 -10.43 -2.46 -8.07
CA GLU A 206 -9.73 -3.22 -7.04
C GLU A 206 -8.20 -3.01 -7.05
N LEU A 207 -7.64 -2.57 -8.19
CA LEU A 207 -6.20 -2.36 -8.37
C LEU A 207 -5.74 -0.92 -8.12
N THR A 208 -6.65 0.00 -7.85
CA THR A 208 -6.33 1.41 -7.57
C THR A 208 -5.33 1.55 -6.43
N GLU A 209 -5.63 0.94 -5.29
CA GLU A 209 -4.75 1.06 -4.12
C GLU A 209 -3.44 0.28 -4.27
N LEU A 210 -3.40 -0.76 -5.13
CA LEU A 210 -2.15 -1.42 -5.51
C LEU A 210 -1.25 -0.45 -6.30
N ALA A 211 -1.81 0.28 -7.26
CA ALA A 211 -1.06 1.27 -8.02
C ALA A 211 -0.54 2.42 -7.13
N LEU A 212 -1.34 2.87 -6.15
CA LEU A 212 -0.93 3.89 -5.18
C LEU A 212 0.15 3.36 -4.22
N TRP A 213 0.07 2.09 -3.77
CA TRP A 213 1.14 1.44 -3.03
C TRP A 213 2.44 1.38 -3.85
N LYS A 214 2.35 0.99 -5.10
CA LYS A 214 3.49 0.93 -6.01
C LYS A 214 4.08 2.32 -6.27
N LYS A 215 3.24 3.34 -6.42
CA LYS A 215 3.66 4.74 -6.52
C LYS A 215 4.53 5.14 -5.33
N GLN A 216 4.13 4.83 -4.08
CA GLN A 216 4.94 5.10 -2.90
C GLN A 216 6.24 4.29 -2.91
N LEU A 217 6.18 2.99 -3.25
CA LEU A 217 7.34 2.11 -3.31
C LEU A 217 8.42 2.67 -4.23
N TYR A 218 8.06 3.14 -5.44
CA TYR A 218 9.00 3.71 -6.40
C TYR A 218 9.51 5.09 -5.96
N SER A 219 8.61 6.00 -5.60
CA SER A 219 8.96 7.39 -5.26
C SER A 219 9.96 7.45 -4.11
N GLU A 220 9.66 6.80 -3.00
CA GLU A 220 10.49 6.86 -1.79
C GLU A 220 11.76 6.02 -1.91
N SER A 221 11.76 4.93 -2.69
CA SER A 221 12.95 4.09 -2.85
C SER A 221 13.94 4.66 -3.85
N LEU A 222 13.49 5.28 -4.93
CA LEU A 222 14.31 5.63 -6.07
C LEU A 222 14.54 7.14 -6.23
N GLY A 223 13.67 7.99 -5.67
CA GLY A 223 13.74 9.45 -5.80
C GLY A 223 14.83 10.08 -4.92
N LYS A 224 16.11 9.97 -5.31
CA LYS A 224 17.26 10.44 -4.51
C LYS A 224 18.38 10.98 -5.39
N ASN A 225 19.17 11.90 -4.83
CA ASN A 225 20.36 12.45 -5.51
C ASN A 225 20.04 13.06 -6.88
N LYS A 226 18.87 13.73 -7.01
CA LYS A 226 18.36 14.27 -8.29
C LYS A 226 18.11 13.21 -9.37
N LYS A 227 18.06 11.93 -8.98
CA LYS A 227 17.67 10.79 -9.82
C LYS A 227 16.30 10.30 -9.37
N GLY A 228 15.63 9.56 -10.22
CA GLY A 228 14.35 8.93 -9.86
C GLY A 228 13.54 8.55 -11.09
N ILE A 229 12.49 7.83 -10.83
CA ILE A 229 11.42 7.52 -11.75
C ILE A 229 10.17 8.18 -11.19
N VAL A 230 9.45 8.95 -12.00
CA VAL A 230 8.21 9.60 -11.62
C VAL A 230 7.06 8.62 -11.85
N PRO A 231 6.51 8.00 -10.80
CA PRO A 231 5.38 7.10 -10.97
C PRO A 231 4.09 7.92 -11.09
N ILE A 232 3.34 7.69 -12.15
CA ILE A 232 2.01 8.26 -12.32
C ILE A 232 0.98 7.13 -12.41
N TRP A 233 -0.25 7.43 -12.04
CA TRP A 233 -1.36 6.47 -12.05
C TRP A 233 -2.53 7.06 -12.80
N SER A 234 -3.18 6.21 -13.62
CA SER A 234 -4.43 6.51 -14.30
C SER A 234 -5.45 5.40 -14.08
N GLU A 235 -6.66 5.81 -13.78
CA GLU A 235 -7.82 4.92 -13.63
C GLU A 235 -8.50 4.73 -14.99
N MET A 236 -8.41 3.52 -15.53
CA MET A 236 -8.94 3.20 -16.85
C MET A 236 -10.28 2.45 -16.75
N PRO A 237 -11.19 2.63 -17.70
CA PRO A 237 -11.07 3.42 -18.94
C PRO A 237 -11.35 4.94 -18.79
N LYS A 238 -11.65 5.43 -17.60
CA LYS A 238 -11.98 6.83 -17.34
C LYS A 238 -10.91 7.79 -17.91
N ASP A 239 -9.66 7.52 -17.63
CA ASP A 239 -8.54 8.38 -18.05
C ASP A 239 -8.12 8.18 -19.52
N GLN A 240 -8.77 7.28 -20.27
CA GLN A 240 -8.70 7.31 -21.73
C GLN A 240 -9.25 8.63 -22.29
N HIS A 241 -10.22 9.24 -21.58
CA HIS A 241 -10.85 10.49 -21.98
C HIS A 241 -10.09 11.74 -21.49
N SER A 242 -8.99 11.59 -20.77
CA SER A 242 -8.21 12.70 -20.22
C SER A 242 -6.72 12.58 -20.51
N MET A 243 -6.11 11.40 -20.34
CA MET A 243 -4.67 11.22 -20.36
C MET A 243 -4.15 10.51 -21.62
N LEU A 244 -4.98 9.71 -22.32
CA LEU A 244 -4.49 8.84 -23.38
C LEU A 244 -3.87 9.61 -24.55
N GLN A 245 -4.40 10.80 -24.89
CA GLN A 245 -3.80 11.66 -25.92
C GLN A 245 -2.35 12.04 -25.56
N LEU A 246 -2.12 12.45 -24.30
CA LEU A 246 -0.77 12.79 -23.82
C LEU A 246 0.16 11.58 -23.84
N TYR A 247 -0.36 10.40 -23.49
CA TYR A 247 0.42 9.16 -23.46
C TYR A 247 0.85 8.69 -24.83
N LEU A 248 0.02 8.87 -25.85
CA LEU A 248 0.28 8.36 -27.21
C LEU A 248 0.99 9.35 -28.14
N ASP A 249 0.94 10.65 -27.85
CA ASP A 249 1.41 11.69 -28.74
C ASP A 249 2.16 12.83 -28.03
N GLY A 250 2.44 12.66 -26.74
CA GLY A 250 3.22 13.56 -25.92
C GLY A 250 4.74 13.24 -25.96
N PRO A 251 5.51 13.71 -24.96
CA PRO A 251 6.94 13.45 -24.87
C PRO A 251 7.28 11.96 -24.77
N ASP A 252 8.29 11.49 -25.50
CA ASP A 252 8.80 10.11 -25.45
C ASP A 252 9.70 9.87 -24.22
N ASN A 253 9.21 10.20 -23.03
CA ASN A 253 9.91 10.00 -21.76
C ASN A 253 9.15 9.09 -20.79
N ILE A 254 8.21 8.31 -21.32
CA ILE A 254 7.26 7.49 -20.55
C ILE A 254 7.36 6.01 -20.95
N TYR A 255 7.09 5.13 -19.99
CA TYR A 255 6.86 3.70 -20.20
C TYR A 255 5.71 3.24 -19.29
N PHE A 256 5.11 2.09 -19.60
CA PHE A 256 3.80 1.74 -19.07
C PHE A 256 3.76 0.36 -18.41
N GLU A 257 2.89 0.23 -17.44
CA GLU A 257 2.37 -1.06 -17.00
C GLU A 257 0.85 -0.99 -16.91
N ILE A 258 0.19 -1.89 -17.61
CA ILE A 258 -1.24 -2.13 -17.48
C ILE A 258 -1.47 -3.16 -16.40
N LEU A 259 -2.25 -2.80 -15.39
CA LEU A 259 -2.70 -3.66 -14.32
C LEU A 259 -4.18 -3.98 -14.57
N GLY A 260 -4.50 -5.23 -14.85
CA GLY A 260 -5.86 -5.65 -15.19
C GLY A 260 -6.39 -6.77 -14.29
N ILE A 261 -7.71 -6.87 -14.17
CA ILE A 261 -8.41 -7.99 -13.53
C ILE A 261 -8.99 -8.90 -14.60
N ASP A 262 -8.70 -10.19 -14.49
CA ASP A 262 -9.40 -11.25 -15.19
C ASP A 262 -10.61 -11.66 -14.33
N TYR A 263 -11.80 -11.20 -14.76
CA TYR A 263 -13.05 -11.54 -14.12
C TYR A 263 -13.56 -12.88 -14.65
N GLU A 264 -13.83 -13.82 -13.75
CA GLU A 264 -14.38 -15.13 -14.11
C GLU A 264 -15.79 -15.03 -14.71
N GLU A 265 -16.54 -14.00 -14.30
CA GLU A 265 -17.87 -13.73 -14.80
C GLU A 265 -17.82 -13.02 -16.16
N ILE A 266 -18.33 -13.68 -17.18
CA ILE A 266 -18.44 -13.11 -18.53
C ILE A 266 -19.77 -12.36 -18.63
N ASN A 267 -19.69 -11.03 -18.51
CA ASN A 267 -20.81 -10.12 -18.77
C ASN A 267 -20.35 -8.97 -19.68
N MET A 268 -21.30 -8.21 -20.21
CA MET A 268 -21.02 -7.15 -21.17
C MET A 268 -20.06 -6.08 -20.60
N ILE A 269 -20.14 -5.74 -19.32
CA ILE A 269 -19.25 -4.73 -18.67
C ILE A 269 -17.83 -5.25 -18.63
N ASN A 270 -17.62 -6.47 -18.13
CA ASN A 270 -16.28 -7.09 -18.01
C ASN A 270 -15.65 -7.31 -19.39
N MET A 271 -16.42 -7.74 -20.38
CA MET A 271 -15.95 -7.86 -21.77
C MET A 271 -15.52 -6.52 -22.35
N THR A 272 -16.32 -5.48 -22.13
CA THR A 272 -15.99 -4.11 -22.60
C THR A 272 -14.73 -3.61 -21.92
N LEU A 273 -14.59 -3.79 -20.62
CA LEU A 273 -13.38 -3.41 -19.87
C LEU A 273 -12.12 -4.11 -20.42
N THR A 274 -12.20 -5.43 -20.67
CA THR A 274 -11.10 -6.21 -21.27
C THR A 274 -10.76 -5.71 -22.68
N ASN A 275 -11.77 -5.39 -23.50
CA ASN A 275 -11.54 -4.86 -24.84
C ASN A 275 -10.82 -3.50 -24.80
N HIS A 276 -11.23 -2.60 -23.89
CA HIS A 276 -10.56 -1.31 -23.69
C HIS A 276 -9.12 -1.49 -23.22
N MET A 277 -8.87 -2.43 -22.31
CA MET A 277 -7.53 -2.75 -21.84
C MET A 277 -6.61 -3.22 -22.98
N ASN A 278 -7.09 -4.16 -23.80
CA ASN A 278 -6.34 -4.70 -24.93
C ASN A 278 -6.10 -3.63 -26.01
N ALA A 279 -7.11 -2.81 -26.32
CA ALA A 279 -6.98 -1.72 -27.27
C ALA A 279 -5.93 -0.69 -26.82
N THR A 280 -5.91 -0.33 -25.53
CA THR A 280 -4.89 0.57 -24.99
C THR A 280 -3.50 -0.04 -25.06
N PHE A 281 -3.35 -1.33 -24.72
CA PHE A 281 -2.06 -2.02 -24.86
C PHE A 281 -1.56 -2.00 -26.31
N GLN A 282 -2.42 -2.32 -27.28
CA GLN A 282 -2.08 -2.26 -28.69
C GLN A 282 -1.67 -0.85 -29.13
N SER A 283 -2.45 0.16 -28.78
CA SER A 283 -2.16 1.56 -29.15
C SER A 283 -0.83 2.07 -28.59
N ILE A 284 -0.46 1.65 -27.37
CA ILE A 284 0.83 2.00 -26.75
C ILE A 284 1.98 1.28 -27.48
N THR A 285 1.82 -0.02 -27.74
CA THR A 285 2.87 -0.83 -28.38
C THR A 285 3.07 -0.50 -29.86
N GLU A 286 2.02 -0.12 -30.58
CA GLU A 286 2.10 0.38 -31.97
C GLU A 286 2.90 1.71 -32.10
N LYS A 287 3.03 2.44 -31.01
CA LYS A 287 3.84 3.66 -30.88
C LYS A 287 5.26 3.40 -30.34
N ASP A 288 5.68 2.15 -30.25
CA ASP A 288 6.99 1.71 -29.75
C ASP A 288 7.29 2.12 -28.29
N PHE A 289 6.26 2.44 -27.48
CA PHE A 289 6.46 2.66 -26.07
C PHE A 289 6.63 1.33 -25.32
N PRO A 290 7.61 1.23 -24.40
CA PRO A 290 7.73 0.07 -23.54
C PRO A 290 6.49 -0.08 -22.68
N CYS A 291 5.79 -1.20 -22.82
CA CYS A 291 4.59 -1.52 -22.08
C CYS A 291 4.58 -2.97 -21.65
N LYS A 292 4.24 -3.24 -20.40
CA LYS A 292 3.94 -4.59 -19.93
C LYS A 292 2.50 -4.69 -19.43
N MET A 293 1.97 -5.90 -19.40
CA MET A 293 0.65 -6.18 -18.87
C MET A 293 0.75 -7.17 -17.71
N SER A 294 0.14 -6.85 -16.58
CA SER A 294 0.05 -7.69 -15.38
C SER A 294 -1.41 -7.96 -15.07
N ILE A 295 -1.85 -9.19 -15.28
CA ILE A 295 -3.25 -9.59 -15.11
C ILE A 295 -3.41 -10.38 -13.83
N PHE A 296 -4.35 -9.98 -12.99
CA PHE A 296 -4.72 -10.63 -11.75
C PHE A 296 -6.04 -11.40 -11.94
N LYS A 297 -6.07 -12.66 -11.58
CA LYS A 297 -7.35 -13.35 -11.42
C LYS A 297 -8.06 -12.80 -10.19
N LYS A 298 -9.34 -12.48 -10.32
CA LYS A 298 -10.16 -12.05 -9.18
C LYS A 298 -10.09 -13.11 -8.07
N ASN A 299 -9.93 -12.67 -6.83
CA ASN A 299 -9.79 -13.51 -5.63
C ASN A 299 -8.52 -14.38 -5.55
N ASN A 300 -7.59 -14.29 -6.50
CA ASN A 300 -6.31 -14.99 -6.37
C ASN A 300 -5.32 -14.16 -5.53
N ILE A 301 -5.51 -14.21 -4.22
CA ILE A 301 -4.70 -13.45 -3.25
C ILE A 301 -3.24 -13.92 -3.22
N GLU A 302 -2.95 -15.16 -3.62
CA GLU A 302 -1.58 -15.67 -3.71
C GLU A 302 -0.83 -15.01 -4.87
N ASN A 303 -1.48 -14.87 -6.03
CA ASN A 303 -0.90 -14.14 -7.17
C ASN A 303 -0.67 -12.66 -6.83
N PHE A 304 -1.62 -12.05 -6.12
CA PHE A 304 -1.47 -10.68 -5.62
C PHE A 304 -0.27 -10.55 -4.68
N GLY A 305 -0.09 -11.46 -3.74
CA GLY A 305 1.09 -11.51 -2.85
C GLY A 305 2.39 -11.73 -3.64
N TYR A 306 2.38 -12.61 -4.64
CA TYR A 306 3.53 -12.81 -5.52
C TYR A 306 3.95 -11.51 -6.21
N TYR A 307 3.00 -10.80 -6.81
CA TYR A 307 3.27 -9.52 -7.47
C TYR A 307 3.87 -8.49 -6.50
N CYS A 308 3.31 -8.34 -5.31
CA CYS A 308 3.83 -7.42 -4.30
C CYS A 308 5.28 -7.77 -3.90
N GLY A 309 5.57 -9.04 -3.66
CA GLY A 309 6.92 -9.52 -3.34
C GLY A 309 7.91 -9.27 -4.48
N PHE A 310 7.49 -9.56 -5.70
CA PHE A 310 8.29 -9.36 -6.90
C PHE A 310 8.65 -7.89 -7.12
N GLU A 311 7.67 -6.99 -7.00
CA GLU A 311 7.89 -5.53 -7.15
C GLU A 311 8.83 -4.99 -6.06
N MET A 312 8.71 -5.45 -4.81
CA MET A 312 9.62 -5.05 -3.75
C MET A 312 11.08 -5.49 -4.03
N ILE A 313 11.28 -6.73 -4.49
CA ILE A 313 12.60 -7.24 -4.87
C ILE A 313 13.16 -6.45 -6.05
N LYS A 314 12.35 -6.25 -7.08
CA LYS A 314 12.72 -5.52 -8.29
C LYS A 314 13.17 -4.08 -7.98
N VAL A 315 12.43 -3.36 -7.15
CA VAL A 315 12.75 -1.97 -6.75
C VAL A 315 14.07 -1.89 -5.99
N VAL A 316 14.40 -2.89 -5.16
CA VAL A 316 15.71 -2.95 -4.48
C VAL A 316 16.84 -3.05 -5.51
N PHE A 317 16.75 -3.98 -6.46
CA PHE A 317 17.76 -4.10 -7.52
C PHE A 317 17.85 -2.85 -8.41
N LEU A 318 16.70 -2.22 -8.69
CA LEU A 318 16.68 -0.99 -9.49
C LEU A 318 17.39 0.16 -8.73
N GLY A 319 17.20 0.27 -7.41
CA GLY A 319 17.92 1.21 -6.57
C GLY A 319 19.44 0.98 -6.60
N GLU A 320 19.88 -0.29 -6.53
CA GLU A 320 21.30 -0.67 -6.66
C GLU A 320 21.86 -0.24 -8.03
N LEU A 321 21.15 -0.51 -9.14
CA LEU A 321 21.55 -0.11 -10.48
C LEU A 321 21.63 1.42 -10.66
N MET A 322 20.74 2.16 -10.00
CA MET A 322 20.73 3.62 -9.99
C MET A 322 21.80 4.23 -9.06
N GLY A 323 22.41 3.42 -8.20
CA GLY A 323 23.37 3.87 -7.19
C GLY A 323 22.72 4.70 -6.08
N VAL A 324 21.50 4.33 -5.67
CA VAL A 324 20.75 4.96 -4.56
C VAL A 324 20.39 3.93 -3.49
N ASN A 325 20.31 4.37 -2.23
CA ASN A 325 19.83 3.50 -1.14
C ASN A 325 18.30 3.42 -1.18
N PRO A 326 17.68 2.25 -1.45
CA PRO A 326 16.22 2.15 -1.55
C PRO A 326 15.49 2.15 -0.19
N PHE A 327 16.23 2.15 0.95
CA PHE A 327 15.64 1.93 2.28
C PHE A 327 15.48 3.21 3.11
N ASP A 328 16.16 4.29 2.78
CA ASP A 328 16.06 5.59 3.45
C ASP A 328 15.17 6.59 2.68
N GLN A 329 14.91 7.75 3.28
CA GLN A 329 14.20 8.88 2.65
C GLN A 329 14.65 10.23 3.25
N PRO A 330 15.93 10.62 3.09
CA PRO A 330 16.51 11.76 3.83
C PRO A 330 15.86 13.11 3.51
N ALA A 331 15.29 13.28 2.32
CA ALA A 331 14.66 14.54 1.93
C ALA A 331 13.41 14.88 2.75
N VAL A 332 12.66 13.85 3.19
CA VAL A 332 11.43 14.04 3.97
C VAL A 332 11.71 14.52 5.40
N ASP A 333 12.88 14.19 5.96
CA ASP A 333 13.24 14.59 7.32
C ASP A 333 13.43 16.12 7.45
N ASN A 334 13.77 16.81 6.35
CA ASN A 334 13.86 18.26 6.35
C ASN A 334 12.50 18.96 6.49
N GLN A 335 11.43 18.41 5.93
CA GLN A 335 10.09 18.97 6.06
C GLN A 335 9.61 18.98 7.51
N LYS A 336 9.94 17.95 8.29
CA LYS A 336 9.51 17.85 9.70
C LYS A 336 9.97 19.02 10.55
N LYS A 337 11.08 19.70 10.16
CA LYS A 337 11.58 20.90 10.86
C LYS A 337 10.65 22.10 10.78
N TYR A 338 9.73 22.12 9.82
CA TYR A 338 8.79 23.21 9.56
C TYR A 338 7.36 22.91 10.05
N LEU A 339 7.14 21.74 10.68
CA LEU A 339 5.85 21.33 11.22
C LEU A 339 5.64 21.73 12.71
N ASN A 340 6.61 22.43 13.31
CA ASN A 340 6.57 22.90 14.72
C ASN A 340 6.17 24.37 14.80
#